data_270caba4914d07baf9575797214aef36
#
_entry.id   270caba4914d07baf9575797214aef36
#
_cell.length_a   1.000
_cell.length_b   1.000
_cell.length_c   1.000
_cell.angle_alpha   90.00
_cell.angle_beta   90.00
_cell.angle_gamma   90.00
#
_symmetry.space_group_name_H-M   'P 1'
#
loop_
_entity.id
_entity.type
_entity.pdbx_description
1 polymer ?
#
loop_
_entity_poly.entity_id
_entity_poly.type
_entity_poly.pdbx_seq_one_letter_code
_entity_poly.pdbx_strand_id
1 'polypeptide(L)'
;MSVTPRLNRMFSEQGKCFDVAIDHGFFNEFSFLKGIENMKSAIETIVRANPDCIQLTVGQARLLQSIPGKRKPALVLRTDAANIYGTSLPRTLFSELVEHAVEHAVRLDAVAVCVNLLLLPNQPELHRQCVRNISKLKAECEKYGMPLMVEPLVMLPNEVKGGYMTDGDIHKIMPLVRQGVELGADIIKADPCDDVTEYHRVIEAASGIPVLVRGGGQAPDEEIVNRTVELMKQGA
;
A
#
# COMPACT_ATOMS: atom_id res chain seq x y z
N MET A 1 22.50 0.02 3.52
CA MET A 1 22.69 0.32 2.06
C MET A 1 21.70 1.42 1.66
N SER A 2 22.00 2.18 0.59
CA SER A 2 21.09 3.23 0.11
C SER A 2 19.85 2.65 -0.56
N VAL A 3 18.68 3.22 -0.29
CA VAL A 3 17.40 2.89 -0.96
C VAL A 3 17.25 3.60 -2.31
N THR A 4 18.07 4.66 -2.54
CA THR A 4 17.97 5.54 -3.73
C THR A 4 17.93 4.80 -5.08
N PRO A 5 18.80 3.78 -5.35
CA PRO A 5 18.75 3.10 -6.65
C PRO A 5 17.42 2.40 -6.94
N ARG A 6 16.71 1.96 -5.91
CA ARG A 6 15.39 1.32 -6.05
C ARG A 6 14.29 2.37 -6.20
N LEU A 7 14.34 3.46 -5.43
CA LEU A 7 13.42 4.59 -5.58
C LEU A 7 13.49 5.20 -6.98
N ASN A 8 14.68 5.32 -7.57
CA ASN A 8 14.87 5.81 -8.95
C ASN A 8 14.28 4.89 -10.03
N ARG A 9 13.93 3.64 -9.69
CA ARG A 9 13.21 2.72 -10.57
C ARG A 9 11.69 2.79 -10.37
N MET A 10 11.26 3.39 -9.28
CA MET A 10 9.85 3.53 -8.90
C MET A 10 9.29 4.90 -9.32
N PHE A 11 10.05 5.96 -9.07
CA PHE A 11 9.63 7.33 -9.36
C PHE A 11 10.23 7.83 -10.68
N SER A 12 9.41 8.58 -11.44
CA SER A 12 9.85 9.29 -12.63
C SER A 12 10.82 10.43 -12.29
N GLU A 13 11.43 11.05 -13.30
CA GLU A 13 12.29 12.25 -13.15
C GLU A 13 11.53 13.41 -12.49
N GLN A 14 10.20 13.47 -12.61
CA GLN A 14 9.35 14.47 -11.98
C GLN A 14 8.94 14.08 -10.55
N GLY A 15 9.45 12.97 -10.01
CA GLY A 15 9.14 12.50 -8.67
C GLY A 15 7.74 11.88 -8.54
N LYS A 16 7.10 11.47 -9.65
CA LYS A 16 5.76 10.88 -9.66
C LYS A 16 5.81 9.37 -9.87
N CYS A 17 4.82 8.67 -9.32
CA CYS A 17 4.68 7.22 -9.45
C CYS A 17 3.20 6.84 -9.55
N PHE A 18 2.87 6.01 -10.52
CA PHE A 18 1.59 5.33 -10.62
C PHE A 18 1.76 3.85 -10.27
N ASP A 19 1.33 3.48 -9.05
CA ASP A 19 1.39 2.13 -8.51
C ASP A 19 0.00 1.48 -8.53
N VAL A 20 -0.15 0.36 -9.24
CA VAL A 20 -1.41 -0.39 -9.33
C VAL A 20 -1.37 -1.60 -8.42
N ALA A 21 -2.18 -1.58 -7.35
CA ALA A 21 -2.27 -2.67 -6.40
C ALA A 21 -3.34 -3.70 -6.79
N ILE A 22 -2.96 -4.97 -6.88
CA ILE A 22 -3.86 -6.13 -7.06
C ILE A 22 -3.53 -7.28 -6.09
N ASP A 23 -3.00 -6.94 -4.93
CA ASP A 23 -2.61 -7.85 -3.85
C ASP A 23 -3.76 -8.21 -2.88
N HIS A 24 -5.00 -7.93 -3.28
CA HIS A 24 -6.19 -7.96 -2.43
C HIS A 24 -6.57 -9.33 -1.86
N GLY A 25 -6.07 -10.42 -2.45
CA GLY A 25 -6.29 -11.77 -1.93
C GLY A 25 -5.76 -11.99 -0.51
N PHE A 26 -4.83 -11.17 -0.03
CA PHE A 26 -4.31 -11.24 1.34
C PHE A 26 -5.31 -10.80 2.41
N PHE A 27 -6.40 -10.15 2.01
CA PHE A 27 -7.44 -9.72 2.95
C PHE A 27 -8.54 -10.77 3.14
N ASN A 28 -8.52 -11.89 2.40
CA ASN A 28 -9.52 -12.96 2.47
C ASN A 28 -10.97 -12.45 2.32
N GLU A 29 -11.18 -11.46 1.46
CA GLU A 29 -12.47 -10.87 1.16
C GLU A 29 -12.87 -11.12 -0.29
N PHE A 30 -14.00 -11.80 -0.50
CA PHE A 30 -14.47 -12.23 -1.82
C PHE A 30 -14.71 -11.06 -2.79
N SER A 31 -15.30 -9.96 -2.29
CA SER A 31 -15.63 -8.81 -3.13
C SER A 31 -14.39 -8.13 -3.75
N PHE A 32 -13.22 -8.32 -3.13
CA PHE A 32 -11.96 -7.77 -3.62
C PHE A 32 -11.36 -8.55 -4.81
N LEU A 33 -11.86 -9.73 -5.09
CA LEU A 33 -11.37 -10.53 -6.21
C LEU A 33 -12.05 -10.20 -7.53
N LYS A 34 -13.13 -9.40 -7.51
CA LYS A 34 -13.90 -9.05 -8.71
C LYS A 34 -13.00 -8.35 -9.75
N GLY A 35 -12.87 -8.98 -10.92
CA GLY A 35 -12.06 -8.50 -12.04
C GLY A 35 -10.58 -8.90 -11.99
N ILE A 36 -10.13 -9.52 -10.89
CA ILE A 36 -8.77 -10.06 -10.73
C ILE A 36 -8.76 -11.55 -10.39
N GLU A 37 -9.87 -12.25 -10.59
CA GLU A 37 -9.99 -13.70 -10.31
C GLU A 37 -8.95 -14.51 -11.11
N ASN A 38 -8.68 -14.07 -12.35
CA ASN A 38 -7.58 -14.61 -13.14
C ASN A 38 -6.38 -13.66 -13.05
N MET A 39 -5.51 -13.88 -12.08
CA MET A 39 -4.37 -13.03 -11.80
C MET A 39 -3.41 -12.87 -12.99
N LYS A 40 -3.20 -13.92 -13.78
CA LYS A 40 -2.36 -13.84 -14.97
C LYS A 40 -2.93 -12.84 -15.99
N SER A 41 -4.20 -12.92 -16.28
CA SER A 41 -4.89 -11.99 -17.21
C SER A 41 -4.89 -10.57 -16.66
N ALA A 42 -5.11 -10.40 -15.35
CA ALA A 42 -5.06 -9.09 -14.70
C ALA A 42 -3.67 -8.45 -14.83
N ILE A 43 -2.60 -9.18 -14.51
CA ILE A 43 -1.22 -8.69 -14.65
C ILE A 43 -0.91 -8.33 -16.10
N GLU A 44 -1.24 -9.19 -17.08
CA GLU A 44 -1.02 -8.91 -18.50
C GLU A 44 -1.75 -7.63 -18.96
N THR A 45 -2.94 -7.38 -18.45
CA THR A 45 -3.71 -6.16 -18.73
C THR A 45 -3.04 -4.92 -18.15
N ILE A 46 -2.59 -4.99 -16.89
CA ILE A 46 -1.90 -3.88 -16.22
C ILE A 46 -0.56 -3.60 -16.89
N VAL A 47 0.19 -4.64 -17.27
CA VAL A 47 1.48 -4.47 -17.98
C VAL A 47 1.28 -3.74 -19.31
N ARG A 48 0.17 -4.01 -20.05
CA ARG A 48 -0.18 -3.26 -21.28
C ARG A 48 -0.53 -1.79 -20.99
N ALA A 49 -1.12 -1.50 -19.84
CA ALA A 49 -1.41 -0.12 -19.40
C ALA A 49 -0.15 0.63 -18.99
N ASN A 50 0.97 -0.09 -18.73
CA ASN A 50 2.29 0.44 -18.45
C ASN A 50 2.35 1.44 -17.28
N PRO A 51 1.84 1.11 -16.08
CA PRO A 51 2.09 1.91 -14.88
C PRO A 51 3.56 1.84 -14.47
N ASP A 52 3.99 2.68 -13.55
CA ASP A 52 5.37 2.63 -13.02
C ASP A 52 5.58 1.38 -12.17
N CYS A 53 4.59 1.02 -11.34
CA CYS A 53 4.65 -0.12 -10.43
C CYS A 53 3.39 -0.98 -10.47
N ILE A 54 3.57 -2.25 -10.08
CA ILE A 54 2.47 -3.16 -9.73
C ILE A 54 2.74 -3.71 -8.33
N GLN A 55 1.76 -3.56 -7.42
CA GLN A 55 1.82 -4.13 -6.08
C GLN A 55 1.18 -5.52 -6.07
N LEU A 56 1.99 -6.53 -5.70
CA LEU A 56 1.62 -7.94 -5.70
C LEU A 56 2.05 -8.63 -4.39
N THR A 57 1.44 -9.77 -4.13
CA THR A 57 1.88 -10.68 -3.05
C THR A 57 3.04 -11.56 -3.51
N VAL A 58 3.72 -12.18 -2.55
CA VAL A 58 4.85 -13.09 -2.81
C VAL A 58 4.45 -14.27 -3.72
N GLY A 59 3.22 -14.77 -3.57
CA GLY A 59 2.71 -15.87 -4.38
C GLY A 59 2.44 -15.50 -5.84
N GLN A 60 2.10 -14.24 -6.12
CA GLN A 60 1.70 -13.76 -7.45
C GLN A 60 2.82 -13.01 -8.19
N ALA A 61 3.82 -12.52 -7.49
CA ALA A 61 4.90 -11.71 -8.07
C ALA A 61 5.67 -12.44 -9.20
N ARG A 62 5.76 -13.76 -9.14
CA ARG A 62 6.39 -14.57 -10.19
C ARG A 62 5.70 -14.43 -11.55
N LEU A 63 4.39 -14.20 -11.59
CA LEU A 63 3.65 -13.99 -12.83
C LEU A 63 4.15 -12.74 -13.56
N LEU A 64 4.36 -11.63 -12.84
CA LEU A 64 4.96 -10.42 -13.39
C LEU A 64 6.41 -10.68 -13.83
N GLN A 65 7.20 -11.32 -12.97
CA GLN A 65 8.62 -11.52 -13.25
C GLN A 65 8.90 -12.51 -14.37
N SER A 66 7.96 -13.41 -14.70
CA SER A 66 8.07 -14.31 -15.86
C SER A 66 7.80 -13.63 -17.21
N ILE A 67 7.25 -12.42 -17.24
CA ILE A 67 7.03 -11.66 -18.48
C ILE A 67 8.39 -11.20 -19.02
N PRO A 68 8.74 -11.58 -20.27
CA PRO A 68 10.02 -11.21 -20.85
C PRO A 68 10.09 -9.72 -21.20
N GLY A 69 11.30 -9.21 -21.29
CA GLY A 69 11.58 -7.85 -21.73
C GLY A 69 11.97 -6.91 -20.59
N LYS A 70 12.57 -5.77 -20.97
CA LYS A 70 13.12 -4.78 -20.05
C LYS A 70 12.07 -3.73 -19.62
N ARG A 71 11.00 -3.58 -20.40
CA ARG A 71 9.94 -2.56 -20.19
C ARG A 71 8.72 -3.25 -19.59
N LYS A 72 8.74 -3.44 -18.30
CA LYS A 72 7.57 -3.86 -17.50
C LYS A 72 7.56 -3.05 -16.22
N PRO A 73 6.38 -2.83 -15.62
CA PRO A 73 6.25 -2.15 -14.34
C PRO A 73 7.15 -2.77 -13.26
N ALA A 74 7.68 -1.95 -12.38
CA ALA A 74 8.45 -2.43 -11.25
C ALA A 74 7.54 -3.13 -10.22
N LEU A 75 8.11 -4.06 -9.46
CA LEU A 75 7.38 -4.80 -8.43
C LEU A 75 7.43 -4.08 -7.09
N VAL A 76 6.28 -3.77 -6.50
CA VAL A 76 6.11 -3.51 -5.07
C VAL A 76 5.59 -4.78 -4.41
N LEU A 77 6.28 -5.29 -3.37
CA LEU A 77 5.91 -6.54 -2.73
C LEU A 77 5.13 -6.31 -1.45
N ARG A 78 3.86 -6.78 -1.37
CA ARG A 78 3.09 -6.85 -0.13
C ARG A 78 3.71 -7.87 0.81
N THR A 79 3.94 -7.48 2.07
CA THR A 79 4.67 -8.28 3.06
C THR A 79 3.82 -8.77 4.23
N ASP A 80 2.58 -8.32 4.34
CA ASP A 80 1.68 -8.73 5.42
C ASP A 80 0.31 -9.17 4.92
N ALA A 81 -0.27 -10.13 5.61
CA ALA A 81 -1.66 -10.57 5.44
C ALA A 81 -2.49 -10.05 6.61
N ALA A 82 -3.69 -9.55 6.32
CA ALA A 82 -4.65 -9.08 7.32
C ALA A 82 -6.06 -9.53 6.97
N ASN A 83 -6.91 -9.72 7.98
CA ASN A 83 -8.33 -10.03 7.76
C ASN A 83 -9.20 -9.08 8.58
N ILE A 84 -9.58 -7.95 7.96
CA ILE A 84 -10.33 -6.86 8.58
C ILE A 84 -11.59 -6.47 7.79
N TYR A 85 -11.80 -7.07 6.61
CA TYR A 85 -12.92 -6.75 5.73
C TYR A 85 -13.98 -7.86 5.70
N GLY A 86 -15.21 -7.49 5.30
CA GLY A 86 -16.31 -8.43 5.10
C GLY A 86 -16.93 -8.95 6.39
N THR A 87 -17.88 -9.88 6.25
CA THR A 87 -18.68 -10.42 7.38
C THR A 87 -18.02 -11.60 8.09
N SER A 88 -17.05 -12.27 7.46
CA SER A 88 -16.39 -13.48 8.00
C SER A 88 -15.08 -13.14 8.71
N LEU A 89 -15.16 -12.27 9.73
CA LEU A 89 -14.00 -11.88 10.50
C LEU A 89 -13.56 -12.98 11.48
N PRO A 90 -12.25 -13.17 11.71
CA PRO A 90 -11.78 -14.04 12.78
C PRO A 90 -12.12 -13.42 14.15
N ARG A 91 -12.18 -14.26 15.18
CA ARG A 91 -12.43 -13.81 16.57
C ARG A 91 -11.42 -12.76 17.01
N THR A 92 -10.17 -12.91 16.58
CA THR A 92 -9.09 -11.93 16.82
C THR A 92 -8.56 -11.47 15.47
N LEU A 93 -8.64 -10.18 15.22
CA LEU A 93 -8.07 -9.58 14.02
C LEU A 93 -6.54 -9.66 14.06
N PHE A 94 -5.93 -9.78 12.89
CA PHE A 94 -4.49 -9.90 12.78
C PHE A 94 -3.92 -9.14 11.59
N SER A 95 -2.63 -8.85 11.67
CA SER A 95 -1.76 -8.47 10.55
C SER A 95 -0.45 -9.24 10.73
N GLU A 96 -0.23 -10.25 9.91
CA GLU A 96 0.92 -11.15 10.03
C GLU A 96 1.90 -10.95 8.88
N LEU A 97 3.19 -10.84 9.21
CA LEU A 97 4.23 -10.77 8.19
C LEU A 97 4.45 -12.12 7.49
N VAL A 98 4.69 -12.06 6.20
CA VAL A 98 5.28 -13.17 5.46
C VAL A 98 6.72 -13.36 5.97
N GLU A 99 7.08 -14.59 6.30
CA GLU A 99 8.45 -14.92 6.73
C GLU A 99 9.45 -14.57 5.64
N HIS A 100 10.61 -14.04 6.01
CA HIS A 100 11.68 -13.64 5.09
C HIS A 100 11.22 -12.69 3.97
N ALA A 101 10.26 -11.81 4.25
CA ALA A 101 9.61 -10.98 3.26
C ALA A 101 10.59 -10.13 2.43
N VAL A 102 11.60 -9.53 3.07
CA VAL A 102 12.60 -8.70 2.36
C VAL A 102 13.53 -9.56 1.51
N GLU A 103 13.88 -10.77 1.94
CA GLU A 103 14.65 -11.70 1.09
C GLU A 103 13.84 -12.14 -0.13
N HIS A 104 12.54 -12.40 0.03
CA HIS A 104 11.65 -12.65 -1.11
C HIS A 104 11.62 -11.47 -2.06
N ALA A 105 11.52 -10.24 -1.54
CA ALA A 105 11.54 -9.03 -2.34
C ALA A 105 12.84 -8.89 -3.15
N VAL A 106 13.99 -9.17 -2.54
CA VAL A 106 15.29 -9.17 -3.25
C VAL A 106 15.31 -10.21 -4.35
N ARG A 107 14.91 -11.47 -4.07
CA ARG A 107 14.90 -12.56 -5.05
C ARG A 107 13.92 -12.32 -6.21
N LEU A 108 12.86 -11.56 -5.97
CA LEU A 108 11.84 -11.22 -6.96
C LEU A 108 12.11 -9.88 -7.66
N ASP A 109 13.26 -9.26 -7.42
CA ASP A 109 13.65 -7.95 -7.97
C ASP A 109 12.62 -6.84 -7.67
N ALA A 110 12.07 -6.82 -6.45
CA ALA A 110 11.17 -5.76 -6.02
C ALA A 110 11.92 -4.44 -5.81
N VAL A 111 11.23 -3.32 -6.07
CA VAL A 111 11.75 -1.96 -5.83
C VAL A 111 11.38 -1.43 -4.47
N ALA A 112 10.32 -1.96 -3.85
CA ALA A 112 9.90 -1.63 -2.50
C ALA A 112 9.14 -2.82 -1.88
N VAL A 113 9.05 -2.83 -0.55
CA VAL A 113 8.11 -3.67 0.21
C VAL A 113 7.02 -2.79 0.80
N CYS A 114 5.79 -3.33 0.91
CA CYS A 114 4.64 -2.61 1.44
C CYS A 114 4.05 -3.35 2.65
N VAL A 115 3.71 -2.62 3.72
CA VAL A 115 3.14 -3.15 4.96
C VAL A 115 2.08 -2.21 5.52
N ASN A 116 1.01 -2.77 6.09
CA ASN A 116 -0.07 -2.01 6.70
C ASN A 116 0.32 -1.44 8.08
N LEU A 117 -0.18 -0.23 8.36
CA LEU A 117 -0.26 0.37 9.69
C LEU A 117 -1.74 0.66 10.01
N LEU A 118 -2.41 -0.32 10.58
CA LEU A 118 -3.85 -0.32 10.81
C LEU A 118 -4.22 0.40 12.12
N LEU A 119 -5.18 1.31 12.05
CA LEU A 119 -5.80 1.96 13.21
C LEU A 119 -7.32 1.74 13.18
N LEU A 120 -7.80 0.78 13.96
CA LEU A 120 -9.20 0.39 14.07
C LEU A 120 -9.74 0.70 15.47
N PRO A 121 -11.02 1.09 15.62
CA PRO A 121 -11.65 1.27 16.92
C PRO A 121 -11.57 -0.01 17.75
N ASN A 122 -11.20 0.12 19.02
CA ASN A 122 -11.15 -0.98 20.00
C ASN A 122 -10.23 -2.16 19.61
N GLN A 123 -9.21 -1.94 18.74
CA GLN A 123 -8.26 -2.94 18.30
C GLN A 123 -6.79 -2.53 18.59
N PRO A 124 -6.42 -2.21 19.86
CA PRO A 124 -5.07 -1.73 20.17
C PRO A 124 -4.00 -2.78 19.93
N GLU A 125 -4.33 -4.08 20.09
CA GLU A 125 -3.39 -5.16 19.86
C GLU A 125 -3.04 -5.33 18.38
N LEU A 126 -4.01 -5.15 17.49
CA LEU A 126 -3.77 -5.15 16.04
C LEU A 126 -2.83 -3.99 15.66
N HIS A 127 -3.10 -2.78 16.17
CA HIS A 127 -2.22 -1.64 15.93
C HIS A 127 -0.80 -1.90 16.44
N ARG A 128 -0.66 -2.43 17.66
CA ARG A 128 0.64 -2.83 18.23
C ARG A 128 1.35 -3.87 17.38
N GLN A 129 0.61 -4.83 16.81
CA GLN A 129 1.17 -5.83 15.90
C GLN A 129 1.72 -5.18 14.63
N CYS A 130 1.00 -4.22 14.01
CA CYS A 130 1.47 -3.47 12.85
C CYS A 130 2.76 -2.70 13.14
N VAL A 131 2.84 -2.01 14.29
CA VAL A 131 4.07 -1.30 14.72
C VAL A 131 5.25 -2.26 14.84
N ARG A 132 5.05 -3.44 15.42
CA ARG A 132 6.09 -4.49 15.51
C ARG A 132 6.50 -5.01 14.13
N ASN A 133 5.55 -5.20 13.24
CA ASN A 133 5.79 -5.65 11.88
C ASN A 133 6.68 -4.66 11.13
N ILE A 134 6.35 -3.38 11.18
CA ILE A 134 7.12 -2.30 10.55
C ILE A 134 8.54 -2.26 11.12
N SER A 135 8.68 -2.32 12.45
CA SER A 135 9.98 -2.29 13.10
C SER A 135 10.88 -3.48 12.70
N LYS A 136 10.31 -4.68 12.55
CA LYS A 136 11.03 -5.86 12.05
C LYS A 136 11.46 -5.68 10.60
N LEU A 137 10.54 -5.24 9.74
CA LEU A 137 10.83 -5.02 8.32
C LEU A 137 11.88 -3.94 8.13
N LYS A 138 11.83 -2.83 8.90
CA LYS A 138 12.79 -1.73 8.76
C LYS A 138 14.22 -2.21 8.92
N ALA A 139 14.49 -3.04 9.94
CA ALA A 139 15.83 -3.59 10.17
C ALA A 139 16.33 -4.44 8.98
N GLU A 140 15.45 -5.25 8.38
CA GLU A 140 15.80 -6.04 7.21
C GLU A 140 15.94 -5.15 5.95
N CYS A 141 15.06 -4.17 5.76
CA CYS A 141 15.10 -3.21 4.67
C CYS A 141 16.44 -2.45 4.63
N GLU A 142 16.92 -2.00 5.78
CA GLU A 142 18.22 -1.32 5.89
C GLU A 142 19.39 -2.23 5.49
N LYS A 143 19.34 -3.51 5.85
CA LYS A 143 20.35 -4.50 5.49
C LYS A 143 20.47 -4.67 3.97
N TYR A 144 19.35 -4.64 3.25
CA TYR A 144 19.31 -4.91 1.80
C TYR A 144 19.15 -3.64 0.94
N GLY A 145 19.05 -2.45 1.53
CA GLY A 145 18.74 -1.21 0.80
C GLY A 145 17.38 -1.30 0.10
N MET A 146 16.40 -1.95 0.76
CA MET A 146 15.04 -2.10 0.26
C MET A 146 14.17 -0.94 0.78
N PRO A 147 13.52 -0.14 -0.07
CA PRO A 147 12.57 0.86 0.38
C PRO A 147 11.39 0.25 1.12
N LEU A 148 11.05 0.84 2.26
CA LEU A 148 9.90 0.47 3.07
C LEU A 148 8.73 1.42 2.79
N MET A 149 7.68 0.93 2.15
CA MET A 149 6.40 1.61 1.99
C MET A 149 5.50 1.23 3.16
N VAL A 150 5.07 2.21 3.95
CA VAL A 150 4.07 2.02 4.99
C VAL A 150 2.72 2.52 4.50
N GLU A 151 1.69 1.70 4.69
CA GLU A 151 0.30 1.99 4.31
C GLU A 151 -0.53 2.28 5.58
N PRO A 152 -0.59 3.55 6.06
CA PRO A 152 -1.39 3.94 7.21
C PRO A 152 -2.88 3.94 6.83
N LEU A 153 -3.67 3.12 7.52
CA LEU A 153 -5.10 2.92 7.27
C LEU A 153 -5.89 3.22 8.53
N VAL A 154 -6.60 4.33 8.51
CA VAL A 154 -7.61 4.65 9.53
C VAL A 154 -8.92 4.02 9.11
N MET A 155 -9.53 3.23 10.00
CA MET A 155 -10.69 2.42 9.67
C MET A 155 -11.83 2.68 10.66
N LEU A 156 -13.05 2.54 10.17
CA LEU A 156 -14.27 2.55 10.97
C LEU A 156 -15.11 1.29 10.65
N PRO A 157 -16.05 0.88 11.55
CA PRO A 157 -16.92 -0.25 11.27
C PRO A 157 -17.74 -0.04 10.00
N ASN A 158 -17.86 -1.07 9.17
CA ASN A 158 -18.73 -1.07 8.00
C ASN A 158 -20.05 -1.76 8.32
N GLU A 159 -21.05 -0.98 8.72
CA GLU A 159 -22.37 -1.48 9.11
C GLU A 159 -23.15 -2.13 7.96
N VAL A 160 -22.77 -1.83 6.70
CA VAL A 160 -23.48 -2.33 5.51
C VAL A 160 -22.88 -3.63 5.00
N LYS A 161 -21.54 -3.67 4.85
CA LYS A 161 -20.83 -4.81 4.24
C LYS A 161 -20.13 -5.70 5.27
N GLY A 162 -20.18 -5.33 6.55
CA GLY A 162 -19.43 -5.99 7.61
C GLY A 162 -17.94 -5.64 7.60
N GLY A 163 -17.27 -5.97 8.69
CA GLY A 163 -15.86 -5.63 8.89
C GLY A 163 -15.62 -4.14 9.02
N TYR A 164 -14.57 -3.66 8.40
CA TYR A 164 -14.15 -2.27 8.50
C TYR A 164 -14.04 -1.63 7.11
N MET A 165 -14.10 -0.33 7.07
CA MET A 165 -13.93 0.50 5.88
C MET A 165 -13.07 1.72 6.21
N THR A 166 -12.58 2.40 5.20
CA THR A 166 -11.75 3.60 5.35
C THR A 166 -12.51 4.71 6.09
N ASP A 167 -11.82 5.38 7.02
CA ASP A 167 -12.23 6.60 7.69
C ASP A 167 -11.41 7.77 7.13
N GLY A 168 -12.09 8.72 6.48
CA GLY A 168 -11.47 9.90 5.86
C GLY A 168 -11.14 11.03 6.83
N ASP A 169 -11.27 10.84 8.14
CA ASP A 169 -10.98 11.85 9.16
C ASP A 169 -9.50 12.25 9.17
N ILE A 170 -9.21 13.45 8.69
CA ILE A 170 -7.84 13.99 8.59
C ILE A 170 -7.14 14.06 9.96
N HIS A 171 -7.87 14.29 11.05
CA HIS A 171 -7.30 14.36 12.40
C HIS A 171 -6.80 13.00 12.90
N LYS A 172 -7.23 11.91 12.28
CA LYS A 172 -6.73 10.55 12.52
C LYS A 172 -5.67 10.15 11.49
N ILE A 173 -5.84 10.55 10.23
CA ILE A 173 -4.89 10.23 9.15
C ILE A 173 -3.53 10.86 9.42
N MET A 174 -3.47 12.16 9.73
CA MET A 174 -2.21 12.88 9.95
C MET A 174 -1.31 12.24 11.03
N PRO A 175 -1.79 11.97 12.26
CA PRO A 175 -0.94 11.35 13.27
C PRO A 175 -0.51 9.93 12.90
N LEU A 176 -1.36 9.17 12.18
CA LEU A 176 -1.01 7.82 11.73
C LEU A 176 0.05 7.84 10.62
N VAL A 177 -0.05 8.78 9.67
CA VAL A 177 0.99 9.05 8.66
C VAL A 177 2.31 9.42 9.35
N ARG A 178 2.26 10.36 10.31
CA ARG A 178 3.44 10.75 11.07
C ARG A 178 4.05 9.58 11.83
N GLN A 179 3.26 8.70 12.41
CA GLN A 179 3.77 7.50 13.07
C GLN A 179 4.50 6.59 12.07
N GLY A 180 3.96 6.40 10.84
CA GLY A 180 4.63 5.63 9.79
C GLY A 180 5.99 6.22 9.44
N VAL A 181 6.10 7.54 9.32
CA VAL A 181 7.37 8.24 9.08
C VAL A 181 8.36 8.01 10.23
N GLU A 182 7.93 8.20 11.47
CA GLU A 182 8.77 8.00 12.66
C GLU A 182 9.21 6.54 12.85
N LEU A 183 8.46 5.59 12.31
CA LEU A 183 8.84 4.17 12.25
C LEU A 183 9.84 3.86 11.11
N GLY A 184 10.20 4.86 10.31
CA GLY A 184 11.24 4.78 9.29
C GLY A 184 10.75 4.43 7.89
N ALA A 185 9.52 4.78 7.53
CA ALA A 185 9.04 4.66 6.16
C ALA A 185 9.91 5.46 5.19
N ASP A 186 10.19 4.89 4.03
CA ASP A 186 10.83 5.57 2.89
C ASP A 186 9.77 6.08 1.90
N ILE A 187 8.55 5.54 1.98
CA ILE A 187 7.36 5.91 1.21
C ILE A 187 6.15 5.75 2.10
N ILE A 188 5.21 6.69 2.02
CA ILE A 188 3.87 6.58 2.62
C ILE A 188 2.85 6.30 1.51
N LYS A 189 1.90 5.39 1.75
CA LYS A 189 0.75 5.15 0.87
C LYS A 189 -0.52 5.34 1.68
N ALA A 190 -1.06 6.57 1.67
CA ALA A 190 -2.16 6.98 2.55
C ALA A 190 -3.50 7.07 1.82
N ASP A 191 -4.60 6.86 2.56
CA ASP A 191 -5.95 7.13 2.06
C ASP A 191 -6.17 8.63 1.82
N PRO A 192 -7.02 9.01 0.86
CA PRO A 192 -7.51 10.37 0.77
C PRO A 192 -8.34 10.71 2.01
N CYS A 193 -8.32 11.99 2.42
CA CYS A 193 -9.23 12.50 3.46
C CYS A 193 -10.58 12.91 2.85
N ASP A 194 -11.59 13.11 3.71
CA ASP A 194 -12.95 13.46 3.29
C ASP A 194 -12.98 14.78 2.50
N ASP A 195 -12.25 15.80 2.98
CA ASP A 195 -12.01 17.04 2.23
C ASP A 195 -10.64 16.98 1.55
N VAL A 196 -10.64 16.66 0.26
CA VAL A 196 -9.40 16.53 -0.52
C VAL A 196 -8.59 17.82 -0.61
N THR A 197 -9.20 18.99 -0.36
CA THR A 197 -8.50 20.29 -0.37
C THR A 197 -7.60 20.47 0.85
N GLU A 198 -7.81 19.70 1.90
CA GLU A 198 -6.97 19.67 3.11
C GLU A 198 -5.80 18.68 3.01
N TYR A 199 -5.68 17.92 1.92
CA TYR A 199 -4.68 16.83 1.82
C TYR A 199 -3.23 17.30 1.94
N HIS A 200 -2.94 18.59 1.64
CA HIS A 200 -1.62 19.19 1.87
C HIS A 200 -1.13 19.01 3.32
N ARG A 201 -2.04 18.92 4.30
CA ARG A 201 -1.71 18.67 5.71
C ARG A 201 -1.19 17.24 5.94
N VAL A 202 -1.69 16.27 5.16
CA VAL A 202 -1.16 14.89 5.17
C VAL A 202 0.25 14.87 4.60
N ILE A 203 0.49 15.64 3.51
CA ILE A 203 1.82 15.80 2.91
C ILE A 203 2.80 16.45 3.90
N GLU A 204 2.37 17.48 4.63
CA GLU A 204 3.18 18.10 5.69
C GLU A 204 3.51 17.12 6.81
N ALA A 205 2.54 16.29 7.24
CA ALA A 205 2.74 15.26 8.26
C ALA A 205 3.77 14.20 7.81
N ALA A 206 3.86 13.94 6.50
CA ALA A 206 4.84 13.03 5.93
C ALA A 206 6.29 13.59 5.93
N SER A 207 6.48 14.87 6.26
CA SER A 207 7.81 15.46 6.54
C SER A 207 8.84 15.26 5.42
N GLY A 208 8.43 15.38 4.16
CA GLY A 208 9.28 15.22 2.99
C GLY A 208 9.45 13.78 2.48
N ILE A 209 8.84 12.80 3.13
CA ILE A 209 8.73 11.43 2.60
C ILE A 209 7.67 11.44 1.48
N PRO A 210 7.95 10.83 0.31
CA PRO A 210 6.97 10.73 -0.77
C PRO A 210 5.66 10.09 -0.32
N VAL A 211 4.53 10.67 -0.74
CA VAL A 211 3.20 10.15 -0.43
C VAL A 211 2.52 9.70 -1.72
N LEU A 212 2.18 8.42 -1.80
CA LEU A 212 1.27 7.87 -2.78
C LEU A 212 -0.14 7.87 -2.20
N VAL A 213 -1.12 8.30 -3.00
CA VAL A 213 -2.51 8.25 -2.59
C VAL A 213 -3.09 6.89 -2.91
N ARG A 214 -3.69 6.23 -1.91
CA ARG A 214 -4.42 4.98 -2.12
C ARG A 214 -5.70 5.24 -2.93
N GLY A 215 -6.05 4.30 -3.83
CA GLY A 215 -7.17 4.47 -4.76
C GLY A 215 -8.56 4.58 -4.10
N GLY A 216 -8.70 4.16 -2.84
CA GLY A 216 -9.99 4.14 -2.14
C GLY A 216 -10.94 3.05 -2.64
N GLY A 217 -12.24 3.21 -2.38
CA GLY A 217 -13.28 2.31 -2.86
C GLY A 217 -13.60 2.49 -4.35
N GLN A 218 -14.39 1.55 -4.90
CA GLN A 218 -14.86 1.64 -6.27
C GLN A 218 -15.75 2.88 -6.45
N ALA A 219 -15.43 3.71 -7.45
CA ALA A 219 -16.16 4.92 -7.83
C ALA A 219 -16.16 5.06 -9.38
N PRO A 220 -17.01 5.92 -9.96
CA PRO A 220 -16.96 6.24 -11.40
C PRO A 220 -15.59 6.80 -11.82
N ASP A 221 -15.15 6.48 -13.04
CA ASP A 221 -13.82 6.88 -13.54
C ASP A 221 -13.59 8.39 -13.47
N GLU A 222 -14.60 9.20 -13.83
CA GLU A 222 -14.53 10.67 -13.77
C GLU A 222 -14.29 11.18 -12.34
N GLU A 223 -14.95 10.59 -11.35
CA GLU A 223 -14.76 10.94 -9.95
C GLU A 223 -13.34 10.61 -9.48
N ILE A 224 -12.83 9.41 -9.84
CA ILE A 224 -11.46 8.98 -9.53
C ILE A 224 -10.45 9.95 -10.14
N VAL A 225 -10.62 10.32 -11.42
CA VAL A 225 -9.72 11.24 -12.12
C VAL A 225 -9.73 12.61 -11.46
N ASN A 226 -10.92 13.20 -11.23
CA ASN A 226 -11.05 14.53 -10.63
C ASN A 226 -10.43 14.56 -9.22
N ARG A 227 -10.72 13.57 -8.39
CA ARG A 227 -10.13 13.42 -7.06
C ARG A 227 -8.61 13.29 -7.12
N THR A 228 -8.09 12.48 -8.03
CA THR A 228 -6.64 12.31 -8.21
C THR A 228 -5.97 13.61 -8.62
N VAL A 229 -6.54 14.35 -9.57
CA VAL A 229 -6.03 15.66 -10.00
C VAL A 229 -5.95 16.63 -8.83
N GLU A 230 -6.96 16.68 -7.97
CA GLU A 230 -6.95 17.55 -6.79
C GLU A 230 -5.89 17.14 -5.78
N LEU A 231 -5.81 15.86 -5.45
CA LEU A 231 -4.80 15.33 -4.53
C LEU A 231 -3.36 15.59 -5.02
N MET A 232 -3.12 15.47 -6.33
CA MET A 232 -1.83 15.81 -6.95
C MET A 232 -1.49 17.29 -6.84
N LYS A 233 -2.48 18.20 -6.92
CA LYS A 233 -2.28 19.65 -6.68
C LYS A 233 -1.92 19.93 -5.22
N GLN A 234 -2.41 19.12 -4.28
CA GLN A 234 -2.09 19.23 -2.86
C GLN A 234 -0.69 18.69 -2.52
N GLY A 235 0.03 18.08 -3.46
CA GLY A 235 1.43 17.65 -3.29
C GLY A 235 1.67 16.14 -3.21
N ALA A 236 0.65 15.31 -3.51
CA ALA A 236 0.79 13.87 -3.59
C ALA A 236 1.66 13.43 -4.77
#